data_3c068174bdf75461888df4ba05977307
#
_entry.id   3c068174bdf75461888df4ba05977307
#
_cell.length_a   1.000
_cell.length_b   1.000
_cell.length_c   1.000
_cell.angle_alpha   90.00
_cell.angle_beta   90.00
_cell.angle_gamma   90.00
#
_symmetry.space_group_name_H-M   'P 1'
#
loop_
_entity.id
_entity.type
_entity.pdbx_description
1 polymer ?
#
loop_
_entity_poly.entity_id
_entity_poly.type
_entity_poly.pdbx_seq_one_letter_code
_entity_poly.pdbx_strand_id
1 'polypeptide(L)'
;MLVGCSAKRHEPITAKNFVATVNILEPSLSFFTPQGEPLATWHLDKAYTGATLVEDTVILYGFGLDKAVAYSLATGEKKYELKTGTGVTNIYYNTKQAKIYIANGDTNRVHMYSLTGEPLKQIQVGNYPMSMLIHDDELFVINYKDTVLQVLDANTLIEKRSFAIDKSANGLIVPDNTNELWLGGHGEGVRPNADVKRYNLQTGELLGKLEMPLMPIEFAQHNEEIYVVSHGRNTVYAVKPDGTALWKQDVGANPFAIATVGDTIFVAGYDDHKLYAITDGVVIKELDVQKGPFKLLVRED
;
A
#
# COMPACT_ATOMS: atom_id res chain seq x y z
N MET A 1 -15.03 24.58 37.45
CA MET A 1 -14.80 23.23 36.94
C MET A 1 -14.35 23.33 35.50
N LEU A 2 -13.06 23.14 35.23
CA LEU A 2 -12.54 23.01 33.88
C LEU A 2 -12.88 21.61 33.39
N VAL A 3 -13.86 21.51 32.50
CA VAL A 3 -14.09 20.27 31.73
C VAL A 3 -12.96 20.23 30.71
N GLY A 4 -11.88 19.52 31.05
CA GLY A 4 -10.85 19.20 30.09
C GLY A 4 -11.47 18.33 29.00
N CYS A 5 -11.53 18.79 27.75
CA CYS A 5 -11.68 17.93 26.60
C CYS A 5 -10.51 16.94 26.62
N SER A 6 -10.71 15.74 27.14
CA SER A 6 -9.75 14.65 26.92
C SER A 6 -9.73 14.40 25.41
N ALA A 7 -8.58 14.63 24.78
CA ALA A 7 -8.37 14.25 23.39
C ALA A 7 -8.79 12.77 23.25
N LYS A 8 -9.57 12.45 22.23
CA LYS A 8 -10.06 11.09 21.98
C LYS A 8 -8.83 10.19 21.80
N ARG A 9 -8.67 9.27 22.71
CA ARG A 9 -7.58 8.30 22.75
C ARG A 9 -8.10 6.96 22.21
N HIS A 10 -7.37 6.36 21.30
CA HIS A 10 -7.62 5.00 20.85
C HIS A 10 -7.01 3.98 21.82
N GLU A 11 -7.44 2.74 21.70
CA GLU A 11 -6.85 1.63 22.46
C GLU A 11 -5.39 1.41 22.02
N PRO A 12 -4.42 1.29 22.97
CA PRO A 12 -3.03 1.01 22.62
C PRO A 12 -2.85 -0.31 21.88
N ILE A 13 -1.98 -0.32 20.87
CA ILE A 13 -1.57 -1.51 20.13
C ILE A 13 -0.13 -1.81 20.52
N THR A 14 0.05 -2.76 21.41
CA THR A 14 1.37 -3.16 21.94
C THR A 14 1.91 -4.43 21.30
N ALA A 15 1.11 -5.09 20.46
CA ALA A 15 1.54 -6.27 19.73
C ALA A 15 2.70 -5.90 18.78
N LYS A 16 3.77 -6.71 18.80
CA LYS A 16 4.95 -6.54 17.96
C LYS A 16 4.66 -6.88 16.51
N ASN A 17 3.87 -7.93 16.31
CA ASN A 17 3.46 -8.39 14.99
C ASN A 17 1.95 -8.26 14.87
N PHE A 18 1.48 -7.62 13.81
CA PHE A 18 0.06 -7.47 13.51
C PHE A 18 -0.20 -7.20 12.03
N VAL A 19 -1.43 -7.46 11.62
CA VAL A 19 -2.04 -6.92 10.41
C VAL A 19 -3.20 -6.01 10.82
N ALA A 20 -3.38 -4.90 10.11
CA ALA A 20 -4.55 -4.05 10.29
C ALA A 20 -5.17 -3.66 8.94
N THR A 21 -6.51 -3.58 8.91
CA THR A 21 -7.26 -3.08 7.77
C THR A 21 -7.60 -1.60 7.95
N VAL A 22 -7.48 -0.82 6.87
CA VAL A 22 -8.04 0.53 6.76
C VAL A 22 -9.41 0.41 6.11
N ASN A 23 -10.47 0.66 6.88
CA ASN A 23 -11.85 0.49 6.43
C ASN A 23 -12.44 1.85 6.06
N ILE A 24 -12.89 2.04 4.81
CA ILE A 24 -13.25 3.37 4.29
C ILE A 24 -14.75 3.64 4.25
N LEU A 25 -15.60 2.62 4.17
CA LEU A 25 -17.07 2.77 4.22
C LEU A 25 -17.57 2.90 5.65
N GLU A 26 -16.88 2.32 6.61
CA GLU A 26 -17.07 2.52 8.04
C GLU A 26 -15.71 2.93 8.64
N PRO A 27 -15.44 4.26 8.74
CA PRO A 27 -14.10 4.77 9.02
C PRO A 27 -13.48 4.17 10.27
N SER A 28 -12.48 3.30 10.09
CA SER A 28 -11.85 2.57 11.19
C SER A 28 -10.54 1.89 10.77
N LEU A 29 -9.77 1.48 11.78
CA LEU A 29 -8.70 0.49 11.65
C LEU A 29 -9.07 -0.73 12.49
N SER A 30 -9.03 -1.93 11.90
CA SER A 30 -9.23 -3.19 12.63
C SER A 30 -7.91 -3.93 12.70
N PHE A 31 -7.42 -4.21 13.91
CA PHE A 31 -6.12 -4.81 14.17
C PHE A 31 -6.26 -6.27 14.57
N PHE A 32 -5.40 -7.14 14.05
CA PHE A 32 -5.37 -8.57 14.31
C PHE A 32 -3.95 -9.07 14.53
N THR A 33 -3.81 -10.13 15.32
CA THR A 33 -2.56 -10.89 15.39
C THR A 33 -2.26 -11.60 14.06
N PRO A 34 -1.03 -12.09 13.83
CA PRO A 34 -0.73 -12.93 12.67
C PRO A 34 -1.60 -14.20 12.57
N GLN A 35 -2.16 -14.67 13.69
CA GLN A 35 -3.07 -15.83 13.75
C GLN A 35 -4.54 -15.43 13.50
N GLY A 36 -4.81 -14.14 13.25
CA GLY A 36 -6.16 -13.63 12.99
C GLY A 36 -7.00 -13.45 14.24
N GLU A 37 -6.40 -13.30 15.42
CA GLU A 37 -7.14 -12.94 16.62
C GLU A 37 -7.30 -11.42 16.71
N PRO A 38 -8.49 -10.89 17.05
CA PRO A 38 -8.72 -9.45 17.12
C PRO A 38 -7.91 -8.83 18.26
N LEU A 39 -7.25 -7.70 17.98
CA LEU A 39 -6.52 -6.91 18.97
C LEU A 39 -7.32 -5.68 19.40
N ALA A 40 -7.77 -4.88 18.44
CA ALA A 40 -8.55 -3.66 18.68
C ALA A 40 -9.23 -3.18 17.43
N THR A 41 -10.23 -2.31 17.58
CA THR A 41 -10.79 -1.51 16.48
C THR A 41 -10.76 -0.03 16.83
N TRP A 42 -10.04 0.77 16.04
CA TRP A 42 -10.03 2.22 16.17
C TRP A 42 -11.11 2.83 15.28
N HIS A 43 -12.17 3.34 15.87
CA HIS A 43 -13.18 4.11 15.13
C HIS A 43 -12.66 5.52 14.88
N LEU A 44 -12.67 5.93 13.62
CA LEU A 44 -12.11 7.20 13.15
C LEU A 44 -13.23 8.23 12.93
N ASP A 45 -12.88 9.51 12.95
CA ASP A 45 -13.81 10.62 12.75
C ASP A 45 -14.02 10.98 11.27
N LYS A 46 -13.16 10.46 10.39
CA LYS A 46 -13.14 10.74 8.95
C LYS A 46 -12.83 9.48 8.16
N ALA A 47 -13.28 9.47 6.91
CA ALA A 47 -12.89 8.43 5.96
C ALA A 47 -11.46 8.68 5.46
N TYR A 48 -10.51 7.94 6.03
CA TYR A 48 -9.15 7.87 5.54
C TYR A 48 -9.06 6.80 4.45
N THR A 49 -8.45 7.13 3.31
CA THR A 49 -8.32 6.21 2.18
C THR A 49 -7.02 5.41 2.21
N GLY A 50 -6.15 5.69 3.17
CA GLY A 50 -4.92 4.96 3.36
C GLY A 50 -4.26 5.26 4.69
N ALA A 51 -3.28 4.43 4.99
CA ALA A 51 -2.42 4.59 6.15
C ALA A 51 -1.01 4.10 5.82
N THR A 52 -0.03 4.58 6.57
CA THR A 52 1.33 4.04 6.55
C THR A 52 1.87 3.93 7.97
N LEU A 53 2.69 2.91 8.19
CA LEU A 53 3.37 2.71 9.45
C LEU A 53 4.76 3.37 9.40
N VAL A 54 5.06 4.17 10.41
CA VAL A 54 6.34 4.84 10.59
C VAL A 54 6.81 4.54 12.01
N GLU A 55 7.65 3.53 12.16
CA GLU A 55 8.05 3.00 13.47
C GLU A 55 6.82 2.65 14.34
N ASP A 56 6.65 3.26 15.50
CA ASP A 56 5.48 3.08 16.38
C ASP A 56 4.36 4.11 16.12
N THR A 57 4.30 4.64 14.91
CA THR A 57 3.33 5.67 14.55
C THR A 57 2.56 5.25 13.30
N VAL A 58 1.24 5.28 13.36
CA VAL A 58 0.39 5.16 12.19
C VAL A 58 0.02 6.55 11.67
N ILE A 59 0.29 6.82 10.39
CA ILE A 59 -0.10 8.06 9.71
C ILE A 59 -1.28 7.75 8.81
N LEU A 60 -2.42 8.34 9.11
CA LEU A 60 -3.67 8.22 8.36
C LEU A 60 -3.79 9.37 7.35
N TYR A 61 -4.18 9.08 6.12
CA TYR A 61 -4.39 10.07 5.08
C TYR A 61 -5.63 9.75 4.23
N GLY A 62 -6.14 10.76 3.54
CA GLY A 62 -7.27 10.59 2.64
C GLY A 62 -7.22 11.57 1.49
N PHE A 63 -7.68 11.12 0.31
CA PHE A 63 -7.66 11.93 -0.89
C PHE A 63 -8.40 13.28 -0.72
N GLY A 64 -9.56 13.27 -0.04
CA GLY A 64 -10.34 14.47 0.23
C GLY A 64 -9.95 15.25 1.48
N LEU A 65 -8.90 14.84 2.20
CA LEU A 65 -8.46 15.47 3.44
C LEU A 65 -7.27 16.39 3.19
N ASP A 66 -7.25 17.54 3.84
CA ASP A 66 -6.18 18.55 3.73
C ASP A 66 -4.97 18.25 4.65
N LYS A 67 -5.11 17.23 5.49
CA LYS A 67 -4.09 16.81 6.45
C LYS A 67 -4.03 15.31 6.58
N ALA A 68 -2.82 14.78 6.75
CA ALA A 68 -2.60 13.47 7.32
C ALA A 68 -2.43 13.58 8.83
N VAL A 69 -2.86 12.57 9.58
CA VAL A 69 -2.86 12.60 11.06
C VAL A 69 -2.07 11.41 11.58
N ALA A 70 -1.12 11.68 12.46
CA ALA A 70 -0.25 10.69 13.07
C ALA A 70 -0.72 10.34 14.49
N TYR A 71 -0.83 9.03 14.76
CA TYR A 71 -1.17 8.47 16.07
C TYR A 71 -0.08 7.53 16.55
N SER A 72 0.22 7.57 17.85
CA SER A 72 1.07 6.56 18.49
C SER A 72 0.31 5.25 18.65
N LEU A 73 0.88 4.15 18.21
CA LEU A 73 0.34 2.83 18.51
C LEU A 73 0.44 2.49 19.99
N ALA A 74 1.57 2.81 20.64
CA ALA A 74 1.81 2.50 22.03
C ALA A 74 0.85 3.22 22.99
N THR A 75 0.37 4.42 22.63
CA THR A 75 -0.51 5.20 23.53
C THR A 75 -1.91 5.41 22.97
N GLY A 76 -2.14 5.21 21.68
CA GLY A 76 -3.40 5.53 20.99
C GLY A 76 -3.66 7.04 20.87
N GLU A 77 -2.70 7.88 21.19
CA GLU A 77 -2.85 9.34 21.19
C GLU A 77 -2.38 9.95 19.86
N LYS A 78 -3.04 11.04 19.47
CA LYS A 78 -2.60 11.85 18.35
C LYS A 78 -1.25 12.49 18.66
N LYS A 79 -0.27 12.31 17.76
CA LYS A 79 1.09 12.89 17.89
C LYS A 79 1.21 14.23 17.17
N TYR A 80 0.90 14.26 15.88
CA TYR A 80 1.02 15.45 15.05
C TYR A 80 0.11 15.35 13.80
N GLU A 81 0.06 16.44 13.04
CA GLU A 81 -0.58 16.52 11.73
C GLU A 81 0.43 16.96 10.68
N LEU A 82 0.33 16.36 9.48
CA LEU A 82 1.04 16.79 8.28
C LEU A 82 0.08 17.64 7.44
N LYS A 83 0.44 18.85 7.10
CA LYS A 83 -0.31 19.69 6.17
C LYS A 83 -0.01 19.27 4.73
N THR A 84 -0.78 18.34 4.22
CA THR A 84 -0.55 17.70 2.92
C THR A 84 -1.28 18.40 1.76
N GLY A 85 -2.31 19.20 2.06
CA GLY A 85 -3.33 19.57 1.08
C GLY A 85 -4.19 18.36 0.69
N THR A 86 -5.26 18.60 -0.06
CA THR A 86 -6.09 17.54 -0.67
C THR A 86 -5.33 16.81 -1.77
N GLY A 87 -5.80 15.63 -2.14
CA GLY A 87 -5.24 14.87 -3.25
C GLY A 87 -4.14 13.87 -2.86
N VAL A 88 -3.94 13.58 -1.56
CA VAL A 88 -2.97 12.54 -1.15
C VAL A 88 -3.43 11.17 -1.63
N THR A 89 -2.63 10.55 -2.48
CA THR A 89 -2.88 9.23 -3.05
C THR A 89 -2.09 8.13 -2.36
N ASN A 90 -0.89 8.44 -1.88
CA ASN A 90 -0.02 7.49 -1.19
C ASN A 90 0.93 8.19 -0.23
N ILE A 91 1.25 7.52 0.88
CA ILE A 91 2.34 7.87 1.78
C ILE A 91 3.25 6.65 1.93
N TYR A 92 4.54 6.83 1.67
CA TYR A 92 5.56 5.80 1.76
C TYR A 92 6.63 6.17 2.80
N TYR A 93 6.99 5.23 3.66
CA TYR A 93 8.05 5.40 4.65
C TYR A 93 9.31 4.65 4.20
N ASN A 94 10.42 5.36 4.11
CA ASN A 94 11.73 4.79 3.91
C ASN A 94 12.46 4.62 5.24
N THR A 95 12.54 3.39 5.71
CA THR A 95 13.20 3.05 6.98
C THR A 95 14.70 3.34 6.95
N LYS A 96 15.39 3.07 5.84
CA LYS A 96 16.84 3.25 5.67
C LYS A 96 17.26 4.72 5.82
N GLN A 97 16.43 5.65 5.32
CA GLN A 97 16.75 7.07 5.31
C GLN A 97 15.96 7.88 6.33
N ALA A 98 15.04 7.23 7.07
CA ALA A 98 14.13 7.86 8.02
C ALA A 98 13.37 9.06 7.41
N LYS A 99 12.75 8.83 6.24
CA LYS A 99 12.00 9.86 5.49
C LYS A 99 10.62 9.36 5.07
N ILE A 100 9.70 10.30 4.98
CA ILE A 100 8.33 10.07 4.53
C ILE A 100 8.16 10.73 3.16
N TYR A 101 7.64 9.98 2.19
CA TYR A 101 7.30 10.48 0.86
C TYR A 101 5.79 10.49 0.69
N ILE A 102 5.26 11.58 0.16
CA ILE A 102 3.82 11.77 -0.06
C ILE A 102 3.59 12.06 -1.54
N ALA A 103 2.85 11.18 -2.21
CA ALA A 103 2.33 11.43 -3.54
C ALA A 103 1.01 12.21 -3.44
N ASN A 104 0.90 13.27 -4.24
CA ASN A 104 -0.30 14.10 -4.30
C ASN A 104 -0.80 14.19 -5.74
N GLY A 105 -1.95 13.55 -6.03
CA GLY A 105 -2.54 13.45 -7.35
C GLY A 105 -3.19 14.76 -7.83
N ASP A 106 -3.64 15.65 -6.94
CA ASP A 106 -4.23 16.94 -7.32
C ASP A 106 -3.16 17.93 -7.78
N THR A 107 -1.99 17.92 -7.13
CA THR A 107 -0.89 18.83 -7.46
C THR A 107 0.15 18.22 -8.37
N ASN A 108 0.06 16.91 -8.66
CA ASN A 108 1.03 16.15 -9.45
C ASN A 108 2.45 16.28 -8.87
N ARG A 109 2.58 16.11 -7.56
CA ARG A 109 3.85 16.25 -6.84
C ARG A 109 4.16 15.08 -5.94
N VAL A 110 5.43 14.87 -5.74
CA VAL A 110 5.97 14.07 -4.63
C VAL A 110 6.63 15.01 -3.65
N HIS A 111 6.25 14.89 -2.39
CA HIS A 111 6.81 15.65 -1.25
C HIS A 111 7.61 14.71 -0.36
N MET A 112 8.68 15.22 0.22
CA MET A 112 9.52 14.52 1.19
C MET A 112 9.48 15.25 2.52
N TYR A 113 9.25 14.52 3.61
CA TYR A 113 9.18 15.01 4.98
C TYR A 113 10.14 14.26 5.89
N SER A 114 10.53 14.91 6.99
CA SER A 114 11.18 14.25 8.13
C SER A 114 10.17 13.40 8.92
N LEU A 115 10.64 12.57 9.86
CA LEU A 115 9.76 11.81 10.78
C LEU A 115 8.98 12.70 11.74
N THR A 116 9.42 13.93 11.95
CA THR A 116 8.72 14.92 12.78
C THR A 116 7.69 15.74 12.00
N GLY A 117 7.53 15.45 10.69
CA GLY A 117 6.56 16.12 9.84
C GLY A 117 7.04 17.45 9.22
N GLU A 118 8.34 17.75 9.28
CA GLU A 118 8.90 18.94 8.64
C GLU A 118 9.06 18.72 7.14
N PRO A 119 8.57 19.62 6.27
CA PRO A 119 8.76 19.52 4.84
C PRO A 119 10.23 19.72 4.47
N LEU A 120 10.80 18.79 3.71
CA LEU A 120 12.20 18.82 3.29
C LEU A 120 12.36 19.23 1.84
N LYS A 121 11.64 18.58 0.94
CA LYS A 121 11.69 18.79 -0.51
C LYS A 121 10.37 18.45 -1.18
N GLN A 122 10.20 18.92 -2.41
CA GLN A 122 9.12 18.49 -3.32
C GLN A 122 9.60 18.56 -4.76
N ILE A 123 8.99 17.74 -5.61
CA ILE A 123 9.22 17.74 -7.05
C ILE A 123 7.89 17.60 -7.80
N GLN A 124 7.80 18.27 -8.95
CA GLN A 124 6.74 18.03 -9.93
C GLN A 124 7.02 16.70 -10.64
N VAL A 125 6.01 15.85 -10.73
CA VAL A 125 6.04 14.58 -11.45
C VAL A 125 4.95 14.55 -12.53
N GLY A 126 4.72 13.40 -13.16
CA GLY A 126 3.64 13.22 -14.11
C GLY A 126 2.24 13.30 -13.49
N ASN A 127 1.20 13.06 -14.30
CA ASN A 127 -0.18 13.23 -13.90
C ASN A 127 -0.64 12.12 -12.93
N TYR A 128 -1.13 12.53 -11.78
CA TYR A 128 -1.72 11.68 -10.77
C TYR A 128 -0.75 10.60 -10.24
N PRO A 129 0.36 10.99 -9.57
CA PRO A 129 1.22 10.02 -8.89
C PRO A 129 0.39 9.23 -7.87
N MET A 130 0.42 7.91 -7.95
CA MET A 130 -0.46 7.05 -7.15
C MET A 130 0.30 5.97 -6.39
N SER A 131 1.18 5.25 -7.05
CA SER A 131 1.96 4.18 -6.41
C SER A 131 3.43 4.56 -6.33
N MET A 132 4.05 4.25 -5.20
CA MET A 132 5.46 4.50 -4.96
C MET A 132 6.11 3.27 -4.35
N LEU A 133 7.38 3.05 -4.71
CA LEU A 133 8.24 2.02 -4.12
C LEU A 133 9.65 2.58 -3.99
N ILE A 134 10.33 2.27 -2.91
CA ILE A 134 11.77 2.49 -2.79
C ILE A 134 12.49 1.16 -2.91
N HIS A 135 13.44 1.13 -3.82
CA HIS A 135 14.40 0.05 -3.95
C HIS A 135 15.80 0.67 -3.99
N ASP A 136 16.68 0.22 -3.14
CA ASP A 136 17.97 0.85 -2.86
C ASP A 136 17.80 2.33 -2.47
N ASP A 137 18.41 3.24 -3.23
CA ASP A 137 18.32 4.69 -3.03
C ASP A 137 17.47 5.36 -4.14
N GLU A 138 16.56 4.61 -4.75
CA GLU A 138 15.70 5.05 -5.84
C GLU A 138 14.22 4.97 -5.46
N LEU A 139 13.50 6.05 -5.74
CA LEU A 139 12.05 6.15 -5.57
C LEU A 139 11.37 6.00 -6.93
N PHE A 140 10.67 4.90 -7.13
CA PHE A 140 9.85 4.62 -8.30
C PHE A 140 8.47 5.21 -8.11
N VAL A 141 7.99 6.00 -9.07
CA VAL A 141 6.71 6.70 -9.02
C VAL A 141 5.87 6.36 -10.25
N ILE A 142 4.75 5.69 -10.06
CA ILE A 142 3.74 5.48 -11.11
C ILE A 142 2.83 6.70 -11.17
N ASN A 143 2.77 7.33 -12.33
CA ASN A 143 1.84 8.40 -12.65
C ASN A 143 0.61 7.78 -13.34
N TYR A 144 -0.44 7.52 -12.57
CA TYR A 144 -1.58 6.67 -12.97
C TYR A 144 -2.31 7.16 -14.25
N LYS A 145 -2.37 8.47 -14.45
CA LYS A 145 -3.03 9.06 -15.64
C LYS A 145 -2.10 9.23 -16.83
N ASP A 146 -0.82 8.92 -16.67
CA ASP A 146 0.19 8.92 -17.74
C ASP A 146 0.58 7.50 -18.13
N THR A 147 1.49 7.40 -19.09
CA THR A 147 2.12 6.17 -19.55
C THR A 147 3.61 6.15 -19.21
N VAL A 148 3.98 6.78 -18.09
CA VAL A 148 5.37 6.94 -17.69
C VAL A 148 5.53 6.62 -16.21
N LEU A 149 6.51 5.81 -15.90
CA LEU A 149 7.07 5.64 -14.57
C LEU A 149 8.33 6.51 -14.45
N GLN A 150 8.41 7.29 -13.41
CA GLN A 150 9.59 8.11 -13.10
C GLN A 150 10.39 7.47 -11.96
N VAL A 151 11.71 7.51 -12.09
CA VAL A 151 12.65 7.06 -11.06
C VAL A 151 13.42 8.25 -10.55
N LEU A 152 13.24 8.55 -9.28
CA LEU A 152 13.87 9.67 -8.59
C LEU A 152 14.98 9.15 -7.67
N ASP A 153 16.02 9.94 -7.47
CA ASP A 153 16.94 9.72 -6.36
C ASP A 153 16.19 9.97 -5.04
N ALA A 154 16.14 8.98 -4.16
CA ALA A 154 15.36 9.05 -2.93
C ALA A 154 15.85 10.11 -1.94
N ASN A 155 17.13 10.52 -1.99
CA ASN A 155 17.67 11.54 -1.09
C ASN A 155 17.40 12.96 -1.58
N THR A 156 17.45 13.16 -2.89
CA THR A 156 17.43 14.49 -3.50
C THR A 156 16.15 14.79 -4.24
N LEU A 157 15.31 13.81 -4.53
CA LEU A 157 14.14 13.86 -5.43
C LEU A 157 14.49 14.31 -6.86
N ILE A 158 15.76 14.24 -7.28
CA ILE A 158 16.16 14.54 -8.65
C ILE A 158 15.78 13.34 -9.52
N GLU A 159 15.13 13.58 -10.64
CA GLU A 159 14.83 12.53 -11.62
C GLU A 159 16.13 11.96 -12.19
N LYS A 160 16.28 10.64 -12.12
CA LYS A 160 17.41 9.90 -12.67
C LYS A 160 17.11 9.36 -14.07
N ARG A 161 15.89 8.84 -14.25
CA ARG A 161 15.39 8.28 -15.49
C ARG A 161 13.88 8.11 -15.46
N SER A 162 13.31 7.84 -16.60
CA SER A 162 11.91 7.44 -16.75
C SER A 162 11.79 6.42 -17.87
N PHE A 163 10.71 5.63 -17.86
CA PHE A 163 10.41 4.69 -18.92
C PHE A 163 8.92 4.48 -19.11
N ALA A 164 8.56 4.02 -20.33
CA ALA A 164 7.18 3.83 -20.70
C ALA A 164 6.55 2.64 -19.99
N ILE A 165 5.33 2.83 -19.51
CA ILE A 165 4.48 1.80 -18.87
C ILE A 165 3.08 1.87 -19.48
N ASP A 166 2.21 0.92 -19.14
CA ASP A 166 0.81 1.01 -19.52
C ASP A 166 0.10 2.12 -18.75
N LYS A 167 -0.92 2.67 -19.39
CA LYS A 167 -1.82 3.60 -18.72
C LYS A 167 -2.62 2.88 -17.61
N SER A 168 -2.95 3.63 -16.58
CA SER A 168 -3.63 3.10 -15.39
C SER A 168 -2.87 1.95 -14.71
N ALA A 169 -1.53 1.93 -14.84
CA ALA A 169 -0.69 1.07 -14.04
C ALA A 169 -0.89 1.39 -12.55
N ASN A 170 -0.96 0.35 -11.74
CA ASN A 170 -1.10 0.45 -10.29
C ASN A 170 -0.54 -0.81 -9.64
N GLY A 171 0.13 -0.65 -8.51
CA GLY A 171 0.88 -1.72 -7.90
C GLY A 171 2.21 -2.00 -8.60
N LEU A 172 3.25 -2.11 -7.80
CA LEU A 172 4.61 -2.42 -8.26
C LEU A 172 5.38 -3.16 -7.19
N ILE A 173 6.29 -4.03 -7.63
CA ILE A 173 7.22 -4.73 -6.76
C ILE A 173 8.54 -4.94 -7.50
N VAL A 174 9.65 -4.92 -6.77
CA VAL A 174 10.94 -5.45 -7.21
C VAL A 174 11.12 -6.76 -6.47
N PRO A 175 10.97 -7.91 -7.14
CA PRO A 175 11.14 -9.20 -6.49
C PRO A 175 12.56 -9.37 -5.97
N ASP A 176 12.70 -9.92 -4.77
CA ASP A 176 14.00 -10.16 -4.14
C ASP A 176 14.94 -10.96 -5.04
N ASN A 177 16.21 -10.63 -5.00
CA ASN A 177 17.27 -11.27 -5.78
C ASN A 177 17.10 -11.20 -7.31
N THR A 178 16.30 -10.25 -7.81
CA THR A 178 16.13 -10.00 -9.26
C THR A 178 16.56 -8.57 -9.62
N ASN A 179 16.77 -8.35 -10.91
CA ASN A 179 16.94 -7.01 -11.49
C ASN A 179 15.69 -6.63 -12.31
N GLU A 180 14.53 -6.93 -11.76
CA GLU A 180 13.26 -6.73 -12.42
C GLU A 180 12.32 -5.84 -11.62
N LEU A 181 11.53 -5.06 -12.32
CA LEU A 181 10.38 -4.34 -11.78
C LEU A 181 9.11 -4.97 -12.37
N TRP A 182 8.22 -5.42 -11.53
CA TRP A 182 6.93 -5.95 -11.93
C TRP A 182 5.84 -4.92 -11.72
N LEU A 183 4.99 -4.72 -12.72
CA LEU A 183 3.90 -3.77 -12.71
C LEU A 183 2.58 -4.44 -13.06
N GLY A 184 1.56 -4.11 -12.30
CA GLY A 184 0.18 -4.43 -12.60
C GLY A 184 -0.63 -3.19 -12.99
N GLY A 185 -1.96 -3.27 -12.87
CA GLY A 185 -2.83 -2.12 -13.10
C GLY A 185 -4.25 -2.49 -13.52
N HIS A 186 -5.09 -1.47 -13.64
CA HIS A 186 -6.49 -1.64 -14.03
C HIS A 186 -6.67 -1.80 -15.55
N GLY A 187 -5.75 -1.22 -16.35
CA GLY A 187 -5.91 -1.12 -17.78
C GLY A 187 -6.81 0.04 -18.22
N GLU A 188 -7.16 0.10 -19.49
CA GLU A 188 -7.99 1.17 -20.06
C GLU A 188 -9.44 0.72 -20.23
N GLY A 189 -10.36 1.30 -19.45
CA GLY A 189 -11.80 1.24 -19.65
C GLY A 189 -12.38 -0.09 -20.14
N VAL A 190 -12.57 -0.19 -21.47
CA VAL A 190 -13.12 -1.40 -22.12
C VAL A 190 -12.10 -2.54 -22.28
N ARG A 191 -10.85 -2.33 -21.93
CA ARG A 191 -9.76 -3.31 -21.99
C ARG A 191 -9.09 -3.40 -20.63
N PRO A 192 -9.67 -4.14 -19.67
CA PRO A 192 -9.04 -4.34 -18.38
C PRO A 192 -7.70 -5.05 -18.56
N ASN A 193 -6.73 -4.68 -17.73
CA ASN A 193 -5.43 -5.33 -17.74
C ASN A 193 -5.56 -6.82 -17.35
N ALA A 194 -4.86 -7.68 -18.08
CA ALA A 194 -4.85 -9.12 -17.85
C ALA A 194 -3.46 -9.66 -17.49
N ASP A 195 -2.48 -8.81 -17.42
CA ASP A 195 -1.08 -9.21 -17.27
C ASP A 195 -0.36 -8.43 -16.16
N VAL A 196 0.59 -9.07 -15.51
CA VAL A 196 1.70 -8.42 -14.81
C VAL A 196 2.84 -8.31 -15.79
N LYS A 197 3.34 -7.08 -16.03
CA LYS A 197 4.49 -6.84 -16.91
C LYS A 197 5.78 -6.79 -16.11
N ARG A 198 6.81 -7.43 -16.63
CA ARG A 198 8.15 -7.51 -16.07
C ARG A 198 9.09 -6.64 -16.88
N TYR A 199 9.75 -5.70 -16.22
CA TYR A 199 10.68 -4.75 -16.84
C TYR A 199 12.06 -4.91 -16.24
N ASN A 200 13.09 -4.67 -17.04
CA ASN A 200 14.44 -4.49 -16.50
C ASN A 200 14.45 -3.24 -15.61
N LEU A 201 14.88 -3.40 -14.36
CA LEU A 201 14.85 -2.38 -13.33
C LEU A 201 15.67 -1.13 -13.68
N GLN A 202 16.75 -1.29 -14.42
CA GLN A 202 17.67 -0.21 -14.79
C GLN A 202 17.30 0.48 -16.10
N THR A 203 16.94 -0.31 -17.12
CA THR A 203 16.72 0.20 -18.47
C THR A 203 15.24 0.50 -18.79
N GLY A 204 14.31 -0.08 -18.03
CA GLY A 204 12.87 -0.03 -18.35
C GLY A 204 12.48 -0.87 -19.58
N GLU A 205 13.37 -1.75 -20.07
CA GLU A 205 13.07 -2.68 -21.15
C GLU A 205 12.03 -3.71 -20.69
N LEU A 206 10.99 -3.95 -21.49
CA LEU A 206 10.00 -4.99 -21.23
C LEU A 206 10.63 -6.37 -21.46
N LEU A 207 10.77 -7.15 -20.40
CA LEU A 207 11.34 -8.50 -20.41
C LEU A 207 10.30 -9.58 -20.71
N GLY A 208 9.05 -9.35 -20.33
CA GLY A 208 7.97 -10.30 -20.51
C GLY A 208 6.73 -9.93 -19.73
N LYS A 209 5.78 -10.87 -19.73
CA LYS A 209 4.52 -10.71 -18.99
C LYS A 209 4.04 -12.03 -18.42
N LEU A 210 3.30 -11.96 -17.32
CA LEU A 210 2.62 -13.08 -16.68
C LEU A 210 1.13 -12.86 -16.79
N GLU A 211 0.41 -13.84 -17.34
CA GLU A 211 -1.04 -13.76 -17.45
C GLU A 211 -1.69 -13.93 -16.08
N MET A 212 -2.36 -12.88 -15.61
CA MET A 212 -3.07 -12.80 -14.34
C MET A 212 -4.34 -11.95 -14.49
N PRO A 213 -5.38 -12.49 -15.16
CA PRO A 213 -6.62 -11.73 -15.38
C PRO A 213 -7.47 -11.70 -14.10
N LEU A 214 -8.23 -10.66 -13.83
CA LEU A 214 -8.32 -9.32 -14.41
C LEU A 214 -7.79 -8.31 -13.38
N MET A 215 -7.11 -7.26 -13.85
CA MET A 215 -6.66 -6.14 -13.00
C MET A 215 -5.80 -6.62 -11.83
N PRO A 216 -4.58 -7.16 -12.07
CA PRO A 216 -3.60 -7.39 -11.02
C PRO A 216 -3.11 -6.05 -10.49
N ILE A 217 -3.40 -5.69 -9.23
CA ILE A 217 -3.22 -4.31 -8.74
C ILE A 217 -2.34 -4.17 -7.51
N GLU A 218 -2.08 -5.23 -6.77
CA GLU A 218 -1.29 -5.15 -5.56
C GLU A 218 -0.44 -6.41 -5.40
N PHE A 219 0.71 -6.26 -4.77
CA PHE A 219 1.73 -7.29 -4.63
C PHE A 219 2.16 -7.42 -3.17
N ALA A 220 2.50 -8.65 -2.78
CA ALA A 220 3.25 -8.94 -1.57
C ALA A 220 4.30 -10.00 -1.89
N GLN A 221 5.34 -10.08 -1.08
CA GLN A 221 6.35 -11.13 -1.18
C GLN A 221 6.68 -11.66 0.21
N HIS A 222 6.82 -12.98 0.30
CA HIS A 222 7.40 -13.64 1.45
C HIS A 222 8.31 -14.78 0.97
N ASN A 223 9.54 -14.78 1.43
CA ASN A 223 10.59 -15.69 0.95
C ASN A 223 10.74 -15.58 -0.59
N GLU A 224 10.71 -16.71 -1.29
CA GLU A 224 10.82 -16.80 -2.74
C GLU A 224 9.45 -16.79 -3.45
N GLU A 225 8.36 -16.42 -2.77
CA GLU A 225 7.02 -16.39 -3.34
C GLU A 225 6.49 -14.96 -3.46
N ILE A 226 5.98 -14.63 -4.64
CA ILE A 226 5.34 -13.36 -4.94
C ILE A 226 3.84 -13.62 -5.07
N TYR A 227 3.06 -12.86 -4.33
CA TYR A 227 1.61 -12.92 -4.33
C TYR A 227 1.03 -11.71 -5.03
N VAL A 228 0.08 -11.95 -5.91
CA VAL A 228 -0.55 -10.91 -6.73
C VAL A 228 -2.05 -10.98 -6.57
N VAL A 229 -2.67 -9.90 -6.11
CA VAL A 229 -4.12 -9.82 -6.03
C VAL A 229 -4.71 -9.36 -7.36
N SER A 230 -5.58 -10.17 -7.92
CA SER A 230 -6.40 -9.85 -9.09
C SER A 230 -7.76 -9.36 -8.62
N HIS A 231 -7.93 -8.04 -8.65
CA HIS A 231 -9.10 -7.33 -8.22
C HIS A 231 -10.38 -7.76 -9.00
N GLY A 232 -10.32 -7.82 -10.33
CA GLY A 232 -11.47 -8.15 -11.16
C GLY A 232 -11.81 -9.66 -11.24
N ARG A 233 -10.95 -10.55 -10.69
CA ARG A 233 -11.20 -11.99 -10.64
C ARG A 233 -11.43 -12.51 -9.24
N ASN A 234 -11.23 -11.66 -8.23
CA ASN A 234 -11.32 -12.06 -6.83
C ASN A 234 -10.35 -13.22 -6.51
N THR A 235 -9.15 -13.17 -7.05
CA THR A 235 -8.18 -14.28 -6.99
C THR A 235 -6.82 -13.77 -6.55
N VAL A 236 -6.12 -14.53 -5.73
CA VAL A 236 -4.69 -14.38 -5.45
C VAL A 236 -3.93 -15.38 -6.30
N TYR A 237 -2.89 -14.92 -6.97
CA TYR A 237 -1.90 -15.74 -7.68
C TYR A 237 -0.61 -15.78 -6.88
N ALA A 238 -0.01 -16.95 -6.73
CA ALA A 238 1.33 -17.12 -6.21
C ALA A 238 2.27 -17.60 -7.30
N VAL A 239 3.40 -16.95 -7.41
CA VAL A 239 4.41 -17.26 -8.43
C VAL A 239 5.81 -17.12 -7.83
N LYS A 240 6.80 -17.79 -8.44
CA LYS A 240 8.22 -17.56 -8.15
C LYS A 240 8.74 -16.30 -8.85
N PRO A 241 9.92 -15.77 -8.44
CA PRO A 241 10.55 -14.63 -9.11
C PRO A 241 10.86 -14.87 -10.60
N ASP A 242 11.03 -16.11 -11.04
CA ASP A 242 11.19 -16.47 -12.45
C ASP A 242 9.87 -16.47 -13.24
N GLY A 243 8.73 -16.29 -12.55
CA GLY A 243 7.39 -16.31 -13.12
C GLY A 243 6.72 -17.68 -13.11
N THR A 244 7.35 -18.71 -12.55
CA THR A 244 6.73 -20.05 -12.41
C THR A 244 5.52 -19.96 -11.50
N ALA A 245 4.35 -20.36 -12.01
CA ALA A 245 3.11 -20.43 -11.24
C ALA A 245 3.19 -21.51 -10.17
N LEU A 246 2.80 -21.16 -8.94
CA LEU A 246 2.73 -22.08 -7.81
C LEU A 246 1.29 -22.53 -7.56
N TRP A 247 0.43 -21.57 -7.24
CA TRP A 247 -0.98 -21.80 -6.97
C TRP A 247 -1.82 -20.55 -7.26
N LYS A 248 -3.13 -20.70 -7.25
CA LYS A 248 -4.10 -19.61 -7.21
C LYS A 248 -5.21 -19.95 -6.25
N GLN A 249 -5.73 -18.95 -5.54
CA GLN A 249 -6.79 -19.08 -4.56
C GLN A 249 -7.83 -17.99 -4.77
N ASP A 250 -9.09 -18.39 -4.90
CA ASP A 250 -10.20 -17.44 -4.91
C ASP A 250 -10.41 -16.89 -3.49
N VAL A 251 -10.66 -15.61 -3.43
CA VAL A 251 -10.89 -14.84 -2.19
C VAL A 251 -12.18 -14.06 -2.32
N GLY A 252 -12.56 -13.33 -1.29
CA GLY A 252 -13.80 -12.56 -1.29
C GLY A 252 -13.89 -11.46 -2.34
N ALA A 253 -15.03 -10.79 -2.34
CA ALA A 253 -15.39 -9.89 -3.41
C ALA A 253 -14.55 -8.60 -3.41
N ASN A 254 -14.04 -8.26 -4.60
CA ASN A 254 -13.37 -7.00 -4.88
C ASN A 254 -12.13 -6.75 -4.00
N PRO A 255 -11.13 -7.64 -4.00
CA PRO A 255 -9.95 -7.50 -3.14
C PRO A 255 -9.05 -6.37 -3.64
N PHE A 256 -8.66 -5.46 -2.73
CA PHE A 256 -7.80 -4.31 -3.06
C PHE A 256 -6.39 -4.38 -2.48
N ALA A 257 -6.21 -5.10 -1.38
CA ALA A 257 -4.92 -5.11 -0.69
C ALA A 257 -4.50 -6.52 -0.30
N ILE A 258 -3.21 -6.77 -0.37
CA ILE A 258 -2.55 -7.99 0.03
C ILE A 258 -1.29 -7.66 0.84
N ALA A 259 -1.02 -8.43 1.88
CA ALA A 259 0.19 -8.29 2.69
C ALA A 259 0.55 -9.64 3.32
N THR A 260 1.77 -9.78 3.80
CA THR A 260 2.25 -10.97 4.51
C THR A 260 2.66 -10.63 5.93
N VAL A 261 2.43 -11.53 6.87
CA VAL A 261 2.98 -11.51 8.23
C VAL A 261 3.38 -12.93 8.59
N GLY A 262 4.68 -13.19 8.72
CA GLY A 262 5.19 -14.55 8.75
C GLY A 262 4.76 -15.32 7.51
N ASP A 263 4.34 -16.55 7.69
CA ASP A 263 3.87 -17.43 6.60
C ASP A 263 2.40 -17.19 6.21
N THR A 264 1.72 -16.22 6.83
CA THR A 264 0.31 -15.92 6.55
C THR A 264 0.17 -14.76 5.57
N ILE A 265 -0.58 -14.99 4.50
CA ILE A 265 -0.96 -13.98 3.52
C ILE A 265 -2.33 -13.45 3.91
N PHE A 266 -2.45 -12.12 4.02
CA PHE A 266 -3.72 -11.44 4.31
C PHE A 266 -4.23 -10.70 3.07
N VAL A 267 -5.54 -10.84 2.79
CA VAL A 267 -6.20 -10.19 1.65
C VAL A 267 -7.46 -9.49 2.13
N ALA A 268 -7.59 -8.22 1.80
CA ALA A 268 -8.76 -7.42 2.15
C ALA A 268 -9.82 -7.48 1.04
N GLY A 269 -10.97 -8.10 1.33
CA GLY A 269 -12.14 -8.16 0.46
C GLY A 269 -13.05 -6.95 0.72
N TYR A 270 -13.07 -6.01 -0.22
CA TYR A 270 -13.71 -4.72 -0.03
C TYR A 270 -15.23 -4.80 0.07
N ASP A 271 -15.89 -5.55 -0.82
CA ASP A 271 -17.35 -5.59 -0.92
C ASP A 271 -17.99 -6.56 0.07
N ASP A 272 -17.28 -7.60 0.49
CA ASP A 272 -17.75 -8.56 1.48
C ASP A 272 -17.30 -8.27 2.91
N HIS A 273 -16.48 -7.22 3.08
CA HIS A 273 -16.07 -6.69 4.39
C HIS A 273 -15.32 -7.72 5.24
N LYS A 274 -14.42 -8.48 4.60
CA LYS A 274 -13.64 -9.52 5.25
C LYS A 274 -12.15 -9.34 5.06
N LEU A 275 -11.39 -9.88 5.99
CA LEU A 275 -9.96 -10.10 5.86
C LEU A 275 -9.73 -11.62 5.78
N TYR A 276 -9.18 -12.06 4.67
CA TYR A 276 -8.86 -13.47 4.41
C TYR A 276 -7.44 -13.76 4.84
N ALA A 277 -7.24 -14.82 5.61
CA ALA A 277 -5.93 -15.37 5.95
C ALA A 277 -5.67 -16.64 5.14
N ILE A 278 -4.57 -16.67 4.40
CA ILE A 278 -4.18 -17.75 3.50
C ILE A 278 -2.83 -18.30 3.96
N THR A 279 -2.70 -19.60 4.00
CA THR A 279 -1.44 -20.32 4.21
C THR A 279 -1.39 -21.50 3.24
N ASP A 280 -0.24 -21.75 2.61
CA ASP A 280 -0.05 -22.82 1.63
C ASP A 280 -1.11 -22.84 0.52
N GLY A 281 -1.54 -21.66 0.06
CA GLY A 281 -2.53 -21.50 -0.99
C GLY A 281 -3.97 -21.84 -0.59
N VAL A 282 -4.27 -21.96 0.71
CA VAL A 282 -5.61 -22.27 1.22
C VAL A 282 -6.09 -21.17 2.17
N VAL A 283 -7.33 -20.72 2.02
CA VAL A 283 -7.97 -19.83 3.00
C VAL A 283 -8.18 -20.61 4.29
N ILE A 284 -7.46 -20.22 5.35
CA ILE A 284 -7.56 -20.86 6.68
C ILE A 284 -8.49 -20.12 7.64
N LYS A 285 -8.72 -18.83 7.41
CA LYS A 285 -9.64 -17.98 8.18
C LYS A 285 -10.28 -16.91 7.31
N GLU A 286 -11.52 -16.59 7.64
CA GLU A 286 -12.24 -15.39 7.19
C GLU A 286 -12.56 -14.55 8.44
N LEU A 287 -12.06 -13.34 8.49
CA LEU A 287 -12.21 -12.43 9.63
C LEU A 287 -13.17 -11.32 9.27
N ASP A 288 -14.20 -11.10 10.07
CA ASP A 288 -15.08 -9.96 9.91
C ASP A 288 -14.34 -8.67 10.30
N VAL A 289 -14.40 -7.68 9.42
CA VAL A 289 -13.84 -6.34 9.65
C VAL A 289 -14.91 -5.29 9.44
N GLN A 290 -14.61 -4.03 9.75
CA GLN A 290 -15.52 -2.94 9.44
C GLN A 290 -15.62 -2.72 7.92
N LYS A 291 -16.69 -2.03 7.47
CA LYS A 291 -17.05 -1.98 6.04
C LYS A 291 -16.00 -1.30 5.16
N GLY A 292 -15.73 -1.94 4.02
CA GLY A 292 -14.84 -1.44 2.98
C GLY A 292 -13.37 -1.48 3.33
N PRO A 293 -12.78 -2.64 3.71
CA PRO A 293 -11.36 -2.79 3.93
C PRO A 293 -10.62 -2.56 2.61
N PHE A 294 -9.79 -1.50 2.56
CA PHE A 294 -9.21 -0.99 1.32
C PHE A 294 -7.68 -1.04 1.28
N LYS A 295 -7.04 -0.91 2.44
CA LYS A 295 -5.57 -1.00 2.59
C LYS A 295 -5.22 -1.87 3.78
N LEU A 296 -4.04 -2.47 3.72
CA LEU A 296 -3.44 -3.21 4.82
C LEU A 296 -2.22 -2.49 5.37
N LEU A 297 -2.06 -2.57 6.68
CA LEU A 297 -0.84 -2.20 7.40
C LEU A 297 -0.30 -3.46 8.06
N VAL A 298 1.00 -3.62 8.01
CA VAL A 298 1.69 -4.74 8.66
C VAL A 298 2.80 -4.22 9.54
N ARG A 299 2.94 -4.80 10.72
CA ARG A 299 4.15 -4.71 11.53
C ARG A 299 4.67 -6.12 11.77
N GLU A 300 5.94 -6.30 11.48
CA GLU A 300 6.69 -7.53 11.74
C GLU A 300 8.07 -7.12 12.29
N ASP A 301 8.37 -7.55 13.53
CA ASP A 301 9.62 -7.26 14.27
C ASP A 301 10.52 -8.51 14.33
#